data_fae98ba2914e882a2f9646c9e3516220
#
_entry.id   fae98ba2914e882a2f9646c9e3516220
#
_cell.length_a   1.000
_cell.length_b   1.000
_cell.length_c   1.000
_cell.angle_alpha   90.00
_cell.angle_beta   90.00
_cell.angle_gamma   90.00
#
_symmetry.space_group_name_H-M   'P 1'
#
loop_
_entity.id
_entity.type
_entity.pdbx_description
1 polymer ?
#
loop_
_entity_poly.entity_id
_entity_poly.type
_entity_poly.pdbx_seq_one_letter_code
_entity_poly.pdbx_strand_id
1 'polypeptide(L)'
;MAATETTDLIEVLSQARLFRDVAMETIAHLLLDCEQLTVGAGEMLLSRNAPNGSIYVLLTGRVSVHLTAPDDDPASYIGFGECAGEMSVIDGNVVSADVIAMQETRVLRISQDALWAMVNISHAIARNLLYILSTRVRHGNELFVRNMRTQRALELAATVDALTGINNRGWMEHNFPRTMARCADGGRSFCCLLIDIDSFKRLNDTWGHVAGDQALAAVAASLVNNIRPEDLLARFGGEEFVIGLPNTGLDESFIVAERVRRAIEFLPMSFRRGEDLPHLTVSIGVGRMLPGQTLPELIAAADEALYRAKSGGRNRVML
;
A
#
# COMPACT_ATOMS: atom_id res chain seq x y z
N MET A 1 12.97 12.42 55.69
CA MET A 1 12.05 12.40 54.53
C MET A 1 12.82 12.52 53.20
N ALA A 2 13.63 13.55 52.94
CA ALA A 2 14.35 13.69 51.64
C ALA A 2 15.29 12.53 51.25
N ALA A 3 16.00 11.91 52.23
CA ALA A 3 16.91 10.81 51.93
C ALA A 3 16.21 9.50 51.51
N THR A 4 14.99 9.23 52.01
CA THR A 4 14.20 8.06 51.64
C THR A 4 13.59 8.20 50.25
N GLU A 5 13.07 9.39 49.90
CA GLU A 5 12.53 9.69 48.57
C GLU A 5 13.61 9.62 47.48
N THR A 6 14.84 10.00 47.81
CA THR A 6 16.00 9.92 46.89
C THR A 6 16.41 8.50 46.62
N THR A 7 16.40 7.63 47.63
CA THR A 7 16.76 6.21 47.49
C THR A 7 15.73 5.50 46.62
N ASP A 8 14.44 5.78 46.81
CA ASP A 8 13.34 5.21 46.01
C ASP A 8 13.44 5.66 44.53
N LEU A 9 13.80 6.94 44.29
CA LEU A 9 13.97 7.43 42.91
C LEU A 9 15.13 6.73 42.18
N ILE A 10 16.27 6.58 42.84
CA ILE A 10 17.44 5.89 42.27
C ILE A 10 17.14 4.43 41.94
N GLU A 11 16.39 3.74 42.83
CA GLU A 11 15.97 2.36 42.59
C GLU A 11 15.03 2.26 41.38
N VAL A 12 14.04 3.13 41.25
CA VAL A 12 13.15 3.22 40.10
C VAL A 12 13.91 3.50 38.80
N LEU A 13 14.85 4.45 38.84
CA LEU A 13 15.64 4.82 37.65
C LEU A 13 16.60 3.71 37.22
N SER A 14 17.13 2.91 38.15
CA SER A 14 18.01 1.78 37.82
C SER A 14 17.33 0.74 36.90
N GLN A 15 16.00 0.68 36.91
CA GLN A 15 15.18 -0.19 36.05
C GLN A 15 14.90 0.45 34.67
N ALA A 16 15.13 1.76 34.53
CA ALA A 16 14.88 2.46 33.27
C ALA A 16 15.97 2.11 32.24
N ARG A 17 15.54 2.00 30.96
CA ARG A 17 16.42 1.60 29.85
C ARG A 17 17.65 2.49 29.71
N LEU A 18 17.51 3.79 29.96
CA LEU A 18 18.58 4.75 29.87
C LEU A 18 19.71 4.48 30.89
N PHE A 19 19.36 4.01 32.06
CA PHE A 19 20.28 3.78 33.17
C PHE A 19 20.68 2.31 33.38
N ARG A 20 20.39 1.46 32.46
CA ARG A 20 20.75 0.05 32.53
C ARG A 20 22.26 -0.13 32.58
N ASP A 21 22.75 -0.94 33.53
CA ASP A 21 24.19 -1.19 33.78
C ASP A 21 25.00 0.07 34.10
N VAL A 22 24.36 1.12 34.64
CA VAL A 22 25.01 2.35 35.10
C VAL A 22 25.26 2.25 36.60
N ALA A 23 26.45 2.60 37.06
CA ALA A 23 26.76 2.74 38.47
C ALA A 23 26.08 4.05 38.95
N MET A 24 24.85 3.92 39.50
CA MET A 24 23.98 5.05 39.83
C MET A 24 24.62 6.04 40.81
N GLU A 25 25.50 5.55 41.67
CA GLU A 25 26.24 6.38 42.65
C GLU A 25 27.09 7.44 41.98
N THR A 26 27.62 7.17 40.80
CA THR A 26 28.51 8.08 40.06
C THR A 26 27.76 9.29 39.47
N ILE A 27 26.47 9.12 39.17
CA ILE A 27 25.62 10.15 38.55
C ILE A 27 24.54 10.68 39.49
N ALA A 28 24.45 10.18 40.72
CA ALA A 28 23.38 10.51 41.68
C ALA A 28 23.26 12.03 41.90
N HIS A 29 24.37 12.73 41.99
CA HIS A 29 24.41 14.20 42.19
C HIS A 29 23.76 14.95 41.01
N LEU A 30 23.91 14.45 39.76
CA LEU A 30 23.25 15.06 38.59
C LEU A 30 21.76 14.72 38.51
N LEU A 31 21.35 13.55 39.01
CA LEU A 31 19.94 13.16 39.05
C LEU A 31 19.15 13.94 40.12
N LEU A 32 19.78 14.36 41.19
CA LEU A 32 19.15 15.19 42.24
C LEU A 32 18.76 16.60 41.75
N ASP A 33 19.46 17.10 40.75
CA ASP A 33 19.19 18.41 40.13
C ASP A 33 18.12 18.30 39.01
N CYS A 34 17.66 17.10 38.69
CA CYS A 34 16.63 16.88 37.68
C CYS A 34 15.22 17.05 38.26
N GLU A 35 14.34 17.65 37.49
CA GLU A 35 12.97 17.97 37.87
C GLU A 35 12.04 16.78 37.67
N GLN A 36 11.22 16.45 38.66
CA GLN A 36 10.10 15.53 38.51
C GLN A 36 8.84 16.29 38.15
N LEU A 37 8.18 15.92 37.07
CA LEU A 37 6.94 16.49 36.57
C LEU A 37 5.82 15.48 36.60
N THR A 38 4.61 15.96 36.88
CA THR A 38 3.38 15.18 36.72
C THR A 38 2.57 15.78 35.58
N VAL A 39 2.18 14.96 34.63
CA VAL A 39 1.41 15.34 33.45
C VAL A 39 0.05 14.63 33.56
N GLY A 40 -1.03 15.40 33.52
CA GLY A 40 -2.40 14.89 33.63
C GLY A 40 -2.83 14.10 32.38
N ALA A 41 -3.85 13.27 32.52
CA ALA A 41 -4.44 12.55 31.39
C ALA A 41 -4.93 13.52 30.32
N GLY A 42 -4.53 13.27 29.05
CA GLY A 42 -4.83 14.14 27.90
C GLY A 42 -3.89 15.35 27.75
N GLU A 43 -3.01 15.61 28.70
CA GLU A 43 -2.05 16.71 28.58
C GLU A 43 -0.88 16.32 27.67
N MET A 44 -0.36 17.32 26.95
CA MET A 44 0.76 17.19 26.03
C MET A 44 2.09 17.34 26.75
N LEU A 45 2.91 16.29 26.72
CA LEU A 45 4.27 16.31 27.24
C LEU A 45 5.26 16.97 26.26
N LEU A 46 5.13 16.67 24.98
CA LEU A 46 5.95 17.20 23.90
C LEU A 46 5.07 17.54 22.70
N SER A 47 5.27 18.71 22.10
CA SER A 47 4.55 19.14 20.89
C SER A 47 5.45 19.06 19.66
N ARG A 48 4.96 18.44 18.60
CA ARG A 48 5.65 18.34 17.32
C ARG A 48 6.04 19.72 16.77
N ASN A 49 7.21 19.82 16.17
CA ASN A 49 7.83 21.02 15.65
C ASN A 49 8.19 22.09 16.71
N ALA A 50 7.97 21.83 17.99
CA ALA A 50 8.44 22.71 19.06
C ALA A 50 9.92 22.42 19.39
N PRO A 51 10.68 23.43 19.85
CA PRO A 51 12.03 23.22 20.37
C PRO A 51 11.97 22.41 21.67
N ASN A 52 12.94 21.53 21.88
CA ASN A 52 13.05 20.76 23.11
C ASN A 52 14.52 20.54 23.49
N GLY A 53 14.88 20.91 24.71
CA GLY A 53 16.21 20.73 25.30
C GLY A 53 16.24 19.74 26.46
N SER A 54 15.28 18.79 26.53
CA SER A 54 15.21 17.84 27.64
C SER A 54 14.77 16.45 27.18
N ILE A 55 15.30 15.43 27.85
CA ILE A 55 14.80 14.07 27.77
C ILE A 55 13.90 13.77 28.98
N TYR A 56 12.82 13.08 28.78
CA TYR A 56 11.83 12.74 29.80
C TYR A 56 11.81 11.22 30.00
N VAL A 57 12.22 10.76 31.18
CA VAL A 57 12.17 9.34 31.58
C VAL A 57 10.87 9.09 32.33
N LEU A 58 10.06 8.15 31.88
CA LEU A 58 8.77 7.82 32.52
C LEU A 58 9.01 7.03 33.80
N LEU A 59 8.57 7.59 34.93
CA LEU A 59 8.60 6.96 36.25
C LEU A 59 7.32 6.16 36.54
N THR A 60 6.17 6.66 36.08
CA THR A 60 4.88 5.96 36.14
C THR A 60 4.02 6.41 34.97
N GLY A 61 2.95 5.67 34.69
CA GLY A 61 2.00 6.06 33.66
C GLY A 61 2.35 5.56 32.27
N ARG A 62 1.73 6.18 31.27
CA ARG A 62 1.91 5.84 29.85
C ARG A 62 1.59 7.05 28.96
N VAL A 63 2.36 7.25 27.92
CA VAL A 63 2.10 8.28 26.90
C VAL A 63 1.92 7.65 25.53
N SER A 64 1.14 8.30 24.67
CA SER A 64 0.97 7.97 23.26
C SER A 64 1.82 8.91 22.40
N VAL A 65 2.33 8.41 21.28
CA VAL A 65 3.17 9.15 20.31
C VAL A 65 2.41 9.26 18.99
N HIS A 66 2.18 10.50 18.53
CA HIS A 66 1.42 10.81 17.32
C HIS A 66 2.32 11.50 16.29
N LEU A 67 2.44 10.90 15.09
CA LEU A 67 3.29 11.42 14.01
C LEU A 67 2.56 12.39 13.09
N THR A 68 1.23 12.39 13.11
CA THR A 68 0.36 13.21 12.26
C THR A 68 -0.43 14.19 13.13
N ALA A 69 -1.67 13.92 13.45
CA ALA A 69 -2.48 14.76 14.34
C ALA A 69 -2.70 14.06 15.69
N PRO A 70 -2.92 14.82 16.78
CA PRO A 70 -3.19 14.27 18.11
C PRO A 70 -4.42 13.35 18.18
N ASP A 71 -5.38 13.56 17.28
CA ASP A 71 -6.63 12.79 17.21
C ASP A 71 -6.50 11.49 16.36
N ASP A 72 -5.37 11.30 15.66
CA ASP A 72 -5.12 10.10 14.89
C ASP A 72 -4.68 8.93 15.79
N ASP A 73 -4.74 7.72 15.26
CA ASP A 73 -4.24 6.54 15.96
C ASP A 73 -2.74 6.71 16.31
N PRO A 74 -2.35 6.41 17.56
CA PRO A 74 -0.96 6.55 17.97
C PRO A 74 -0.03 5.63 17.18
N ALA A 75 1.09 6.17 16.73
CA ALA A 75 2.13 5.38 16.07
C ALA A 75 2.83 4.41 17.05
N SER A 76 2.93 4.79 18.34
CA SER A 76 3.51 3.96 19.39
C SER A 76 3.13 4.47 20.78
N TYR A 77 3.50 3.69 21.78
CA TYR A 77 3.33 4.03 23.19
C TYR A 77 4.68 3.97 23.90
N ILE A 78 4.83 4.84 24.90
CA ILE A 78 6.00 4.86 25.80
C ILE A 78 5.48 4.61 27.22
N GLY A 79 6.10 3.69 27.93
CA GLY A 79 5.72 3.30 29.28
C GLY A 79 6.84 3.48 30.29
N PHE A 80 6.64 2.88 31.50
CA PHE A 80 7.61 2.90 32.57
C PHE A 80 9.02 2.53 32.12
N GLY A 81 10.01 3.32 32.56
CA GLY A 81 11.43 3.11 32.28
C GLY A 81 11.88 3.46 30.85
N GLU A 82 10.95 3.86 29.98
CA GLU A 82 11.28 4.37 28.66
C GLU A 82 11.41 5.89 28.69
N CYS A 83 11.91 6.49 27.59
CA CYS A 83 12.10 7.93 27.51
C CYS A 83 11.45 8.54 26.26
N ALA A 84 11.19 9.84 26.32
CA ALA A 84 10.73 10.67 25.21
C ALA A 84 11.60 11.94 25.08
N GLY A 85 11.70 12.51 23.87
CA GLY A 85 12.45 13.73 23.60
C GLY A 85 13.96 13.53 23.37
N GLU A 86 14.46 12.29 23.35
CA GLU A 86 15.87 11.98 23.18
C GLU A 86 16.39 12.39 21.79
N MET A 87 15.57 12.31 20.76
CA MET A 87 16.00 12.63 19.39
C MET A 87 16.39 14.08 19.26
N SER A 88 15.50 14.99 19.67
CA SER A 88 15.75 16.43 19.61
C SER A 88 16.93 16.90 20.49
N VAL A 89 17.16 16.20 21.62
CA VAL A 89 18.32 16.51 22.48
C VAL A 89 19.65 16.07 21.84
N ILE A 90 19.64 14.99 21.06
CA ILE A 90 20.84 14.44 20.44
C ILE A 90 21.19 15.18 19.15
N ASP A 91 20.21 15.44 18.28
CA ASP A 91 20.43 16.03 16.95
C ASP A 91 20.22 17.55 16.88
N GLY A 92 19.68 18.15 17.96
CA GLY A 92 19.40 19.59 18.04
C GLY A 92 18.20 20.04 17.20
N ASN A 93 17.43 19.08 16.65
CA ASN A 93 16.24 19.38 15.85
C ASN A 93 15.00 19.58 16.74
N VAL A 94 13.92 20.06 16.13
CA VAL A 94 12.62 20.16 16.78
C VAL A 94 12.03 18.77 17.08
N VAL A 95 11.06 18.72 17.97
CA VAL A 95 10.34 17.49 18.33
C VAL A 95 9.68 16.87 17.09
N SER A 96 9.87 15.58 16.89
CA SER A 96 9.41 14.84 15.71
C SER A 96 7.94 14.38 15.78
N ALA A 97 7.36 14.30 16.99
CA ALA A 97 6.02 13.77 17.23
C ALA A 97 5.35 14.43 18.43
N ASP A 98 4.02 14.51 18.44
CA ASP A 98 3.27 14.86 19.62
C ASP A 98 3.29 13.69 20.62
N VAL A 99 3.54 14.00 21.91
CA VAL A 99 3.57 13.01 22.99
C VAL A 99 2.54 13.42 24.04
N ILE A 100 1.51 12.58 24.24
CA ILE A 100 0.34 12.91 25.06
C ILE A 100 0.19 11.86 26.18
N ALA A 101 -0.06 12.32 27.39
CA ALA A 101 -0.30 11.43 28.54
C ALA A 101 -1.66 10.75 28.42
N MET A 102 -1.68 9.42 28.46
CA MET A 102 -2.92 8.63 28.43
C MET A 102 -3.61 8.53 29.80
N GLN A 103 -2.86 8.75 30.83
CA GLN A 103 -3.27 8.74 32.23
C GLN A 103 -2.32 9.67 33.00
N GLU A 104 -2.58 9.92 34.27
CA GLU A 104 -1.62 10.63 35.11
C GLU A 104 -0.26 9.97 35.03
N THR A 105 0.74 10.71 34.55
CA THR A 105 2.07 10.20 34.21
C THR A 105 3.13 11.06 34.92
N ARG A 106 4.00 10.39 35.69
CA ARG A 106 5.16 11.04 36.30
C ARG A 106 6.40 10.81 35.46
N VAL A 107 7.16 11.87 35.22
CA VAL A 107 8.39 11.82 34.41
C VAL A 107 9.54 12.54 35.13
N LEU A 108 10.75 12.05 34.92
CA LEU A 108 11.98 12.78 35.26
C LEU A 108 12.43 13.55 34.04
N ARG A 109 12.49 14.88 34.14
CA ARG A 109 13.03 15.79 33.14
C ARG A 109 14.53 15.94 33.31
N ILE A 110 15.33 15.53 32.35
CA ILE A 110 16.78 15.65 32.32
C ILE A 110 17.14 16.64 31.23
N SER A 111 17.80 17.75 31.58
CA SER A 111 18.24 18.72 30.60
C SER A 111 19.34 18.16 29.70
N GLN A 112 19.51 18.77 28.52
CA GLN A 112 20.57 18.40 27.58
C GLN A 112 21.96 18.45 28.25
N ASP A 113 22.25 19.47 29.00
CA ASP A 113 23.55 19.61 29.68
C ASP A 113 23.76 18.52 30.73
N ALA A 114 22.75 18.23 31.55
CA ALA A 114 22.80 17.13 32.53
C ALA A 114 23.00 15.76 31.84
N LEU A 115 22.29 15.51 30.74
CA LEU A 115 22.44 14.27 29.96
C LEU A 115 23.88 14.10 29.44
N TRP A 116 24.47 15.13 28.83
CA TRP A 116 25.83 15.05 28.33
C TRP A 116 26.87 14.97 29.44
N ALA A 117 26.63 15.60 30.62
CA ALA A 117 27.46 15.38 31.79
C ALA A 117 27.43 13.93 32.27
N MET A 118 26.23 13.31 32.32
CA MET A 118 26.09 11.87 32.66
C MET A 118 26.78 10.96 31.64
N VAL A 119 26.67 11.25 30.34
CA VAL A 119 27.33 10.51 29.25
C VAL A 119 28.85 10.55 29.42
N ASN A 120 29.43 11.70 29.80
CA ASN A 120 30.86 11.85 30.04
C ASN A 120 31.34 11.04 31.27
N ILE A 121 30.48 10.87 32.28
CA ILE A 121 30.81 10.07 33.46
C ILE A 121 30.63 8.57 33.19
N SER A 122 29.61 8.18 32.44
CA SER A 122 29.27 6.78 32.21
C SER A 122 28.98 6.49 30.75
N HIS A 123 29.90 5.77 30.09
CA HIS A 123 29.71 5.31 28.71
C HIS A 123 28.51 4.34 28.54
N ALA A 124 28.02 3.74 29.64
CA ALA A 124 26.83 2.91 29.62
C ALA A 124 25.60 3.73 29.18
N ILE A 125 25.49 5.00 29.56
CA ILE A 125 24.40 5.89 29.16
C ILE A 125 24.45 6.12 27.64
N ALA A 126 25.61 6.41 27.08
CA ALA A 126 25.77 6.55 25.62
C ALA A 126 25.36 5.27 24.87
N ARG A 127 25.81 4.10 25.35
CA ARG A 127 25.42 2.81 24.79
C ARG A 127 23.89 2.59 24.85
N ASN A 128 23.28 2.95 25.96
CA ASN A 128 21.84 2.82 26.15
C ASN A 128 21.05 3.76 25.25
N LEU A 129 21.50 5.02 25.05
CA LEU A 129 20.93 5.95 24.06
C LEU A 129 21.00 5.37 22.64
N LEU A 130 22.16 4.83 22.23
CA LEU A 130 22.31 4.18 20.92
C LEU A 130 21.37 2.98 20.78
N TYR A 131 21.17 2.18 21.82
CA TYR A 131 20.24 1.08 21.82
C TYR A 131 18.79 1.57 21.66
N ILE A 132 18.39 2.61 22.40
CA ILE A 132 17.06 3.22 22.31
C ILE A 132 16.80 3.72 20.89
N LEU A 133 17.74 4.49 20.31
CA LEU A 133 17.63 5.01 18.94
C LEU A 133 17.57 3.89 17.90
N SER A 134 18.42 2.86 18.03
CA SER A 134 18.43 1.70 17.15
C SER A 134 17.08 0.97 17.18
N THR A 135 16.46 0.84 18.34
CA THR A 135 15.12 0.24 18.49
C THR A 135 14.04 1.08 17.82
N ARG A 136 14.12 2.42 17.95
CA ARG A 136 13.18 3.33 17.27
C ARG A 136 13.30 3.26 15.76
N VAL A 137 14.53 3.26 15.22
CA VAL A 137 14.78 3.12 13.78
C VAL A 137 14.21 1.80 13.25
N ARG A 138 14.44 0.69 13.96
CA ARG A 138 13.88 -0.61 13.54
C ARG A 138 12.36 -0.60 13.52
N HIS A 139 11.74 -0.09 14.58
CA HIS A 139 10.28 0.01 14.65
C HIS A 139 9.73 0.92 13.53
N GLY A 140 10.35 2.06 13.28
CA GLY A 140 9.97 2.95 12.18
C GLY A 140 10.08 2.26 10.82
N ASN A 141 11.15 1.49 10.56
CA ASN A 141 11.32 0.72 9.34
C ASN A 141 10.23 -0.37 9.17
N GLU A 142 9.86 -1.06 10.25
CA GLU A 142 8.79 -2.08 10.22
C GLU A 142 7.43 -1.45 9.86
N LEU A 143 7.09 -0.31 10.47
CA LEU A 143 5.87 0.43 10.15
C LEU A 143 5.88 0.92 8.70
N PHE A 144 7.00 1.45 8.22
CA PHE A 144 7.15 1.90 6.84
C PHE A 144 6.93 0.76 5.83
N VAL A 145 7.58 -0.40 6.04
CA VAL A 145 7.40 -1.58 5.19
C VAL A 145 5.95 -2.08 5.21
N ARG A 146 5.31 -2.07 6.38
CA ARG A 146 3.89 -2.45 6.50
C ARG A 146 2.98 -1.52 5.72
N ASN A 147 3.17 -0.20 5.84
CA ASN A 147 2.38 0.80 5.12
C ASN A 147 2.58 0.68 3.60
N MET A 148 3.82 0.51 3.13
CA MET A 148 4.09 0.29 1.70
C MET A 148 3.39 -0.96 1.15
N ARG A 149 3.37 -2.06 1.92
CA ARG A 149 2.67 -3.30 1.51
C ARG A 149 1.16 -3.08 1.42
N THR A 150 0.58 -2.40 2.42
CA THR A 150 -0.85 -2.07 2.44
C THR A 150 -1.22 -1.17 1.26
N GLN A 151 -0.46 -0.12 1.02
CA GLN A 151 -0.68 0.78 -0.12
C GLN A 151 -0.60 0.03 -1.45
N ARG A 152 0.44 -0.81 -1.63
CA ARG A 152 0.58 -1.61 -2.86
C ARG A 152 -0.56 -2.62 -3.05
N ALA A 153 -1.05 -3.22 -1.95
CA ALA A 153 -2.21 -4.11 -2.01
C ALA A 153 -3.48 -3.36 -2.42
N LEU A 154 -3.69 -2.15 -1.90
CA LEU A 154 -4.80 -1.28 -2.28
C LEU A 154 -4.71 -0.84 -3.76
N GLU A 155 -3.53 -0.46 -4.23
CA GLU A 155 -3.29 -0.11 -5.64
C GLU A 155 -3.57 -1.31 -6.57
N LEU A 156 -3.11 -2.50 -6.21
CA LEU A 156 -3.39 -3.71 -6.98
C LEU A 156 -4.88 -4.05 -6.97
N ALA A 157 -5.54 -3.99 -5.81
CA ALA A 157 -6.99 -4.23 -5.72
C ALA A 157 -7.81 -3.21 -6.51
N ALA A 158 -7.32 -1.97 -6.62
CA ALA A 158 -7.97 -0.91 -7.40
C ALA A 158 -7.75 -1.03 -8.92
N THR A 159 -6.70 -1.72 -9.37
CA THR A 159 -6.28 -1.73 -10.79
C THR A 159 -6.26 -3.10 -11.45
N VAL A 160 -6.25 -4.20 -10.69
CA VAL A 160 -6.16 -5.57 -11.19
C VAL A 160 -7.43 -6.35 -10.88
N ASP A 161 -7.86 -7.19 -11.80
CA ASP A 161 -8.93 -8.17 -11.59
C ASP A 161 -8.36 -9.38 -10.83
N ALA A 162 -8.91 -9.66 -9.66
CA ALA A 162 -8.39 -10.68 -8.74
C ALA A 162 -8.47 -12.12 -9.30
N LEU A 163 -9.41 -12.38 -10.23
CA LEU A 163 -9.59 -13.71 -10.80
C LEU A 163 -8.62 -13.97 -11.95
N THR A 164 -8.47 -13.00 -12.85
CA THR A 164 -7.73 -13.17 -14.10
C THR A 164 -6.30 -12.64 -14.05
N GLY A 165 -5.97 -11.83 -13.07
CA GLY A 165 -4.64 -11.20 -12.91
C GLY A 165 -4.31 -10.11 -13.94
N ILE A 166 -5.20 -9.81 -14.88
CA ILE A 166 -5.07 -8.66 -15.80
C ILE A 166 -5.68 -7.40 -15.20
N ASN A 167 -5.54 -6.26 -15.89
CA ASN A 167 -6.13 -5.03 -15.38
C ASN A 167 -7.66 -5.12 -15.33
N ASN A 168 -8.25 -4.40 -14.39
CA ASN A 168 -9.71 -4.31 -14.24
C ASN A 168 -10.30 -3.13 -15.03
N ARG A 169 -11.63 -3.00 -15.00
CA ARG A 169 -12.36 -1.91 -15.65
C ARG A 169 -11.94 -0.53 -15.16
N GLY A 170 -11.71 -0.35 -13.86
CA GLY A 170 -11.27 0.94 -13.30
C GLY A 170 -9.93 1.39 -13.88
N TRP A 171 -8.99 0.47 -14.03
CA TRP A 171 -7.71 0.74 -14.70
C TRP A 171 -7.92 1.14 -16.17
N MET A 172 -8.81 0.47 -16.90
CA MET A 172 -9.14 0.80 -18.28
C MET A 172 -9.69 2.22 -18.39
N GLU A 173 -10.70 2.56 -17.57
CA GLU A 173 -11.33 3.89 -17.59
C GLU A 173 -10.34 5.03 -17.33
N HIS A 174 -9.25 4.76 -16.64
CA HIS A 174 -8.19 5.72 -16.36
C HIS A 174 -7.10 5.78 -17.45
N ASN A 175 -6.69 4.65 -18.02
CA ASN A 175 -5.51 4.55 -18.89
C ASN A 175 -5.83 4.64 -20.38
N PHE A 176 -6.99 4.14 -20.83
CA PHE A 176 -7.37 4.20 -22.23
C PHE A 176 -7.51 5.64 -22.74
N PRO A 177 -8.23 6.56 -22.05
CA PRO A 177 -8.37 7.94 -22.53
C PRO A 177 -7.04 8.65 -22.69
N ARG A 178 -6.08 8.39 -21.79
CA ARG A 178 -4.73 8.96 -21.86
C ARG A 178 -3.96 8.48 -23.09
N THR A 179 -4.11 7.20 -23.44
CA THR A 179 -3.45 6.62 -24.60
C THR A 179 -4.14 7.05 -25.89
N MET A 180 -5.48 7.14 -25.89
CA MET A 180 -6.26 7.71 -27.01
C MET A 180 -5.83 9.14 -27.31
N ALA A 181 -5.72 10.01 -26.30
CA ALA A 181 -5.26 11.39 -26.46
C ALA A 181 -3.85 11.45 -27.08
N ARG A 182 -2.90 10.64 -26.55
CA ARG A 182 -1.54 10.56 -27.14
C ARG A 182 -1.52 10.09 -28.59
N CYS A 183 -2.42 9.19 -28.98
CA CYS A 183 -2.55 8.76 -30.36
C CYS A 183 -3.12 9.90 -31.23
N ALA A 184 -4.16 10.60 -30.77
CA ALA A 184 -4.79 11.71 -31.45
C ALA A 184 -3.80 12.86 -31.69
N ASP A 185 -3.06 13.28 -30.65
CA ASP A 185 -2.04 14.32 -30.72
C ASP A 185 -0.92 13.99 -31.73
N GLY A 186 -0.57 12.71 -31.80
CA GLY A 186 0.44 12.22 -32.76
C GLY A 186 -0.11 11.90 -34.15
N GLY A 187 -1.37 12.16 -34.46
CA GLY A 187 -2.02 11.80 -35.72
C GLY A 187 -2.05 10.29 -35.99
N ARG A 188 -2.03 9.46 -34.92
CA ARG A 188 -1.95 8.00 -34.98
C ARG A 188 -3.29 7.36 -34.68
N SER A 189 -3.53 6.20 -35.28
CA SER A 189 -4.77 5.45 -35.08
C SER A 189 -4.80 4.79 -33.69
N PHE A 190 -6.00 4.61 -33.18
CA PHE A 190 -6.28 3.76 -32.01
C PHE A 190 -7.50 2.91 -32.30
N CYS A 191 -7.45 1.61 -32.04
CA CYS A 191 -8.59 0.71 -32.14
C CYS A 191 -8.86 0.05 -30.80
N CYS A 192 -10.14 -0.32 -30.60
CA CYS A 192 -10.61 -1.05 -29.43
C CYS A 192 -11.22 -2.38 -29.86
N LEU A 193 -10.84 -3.46 -29.22
CA LEU A 193 -11.48 -4.77 -29.37
C LEU A 193 -12.34 -5.00 -28.12
N LEU A 194 -13.63 -5.26 -28.28
CA LEU A 194 -14.50 -5.77 -27.22
C LEU A 194 -14.73 -7.25 -27.46
N ILE A 195 -14.44 -8.09 -26.49
CA ILE A 195 -14.36 -9.54 -26.58
C ILE A 195 -15.31 -10.14 -25.56
N ASP A 196 -16.09 -11.14 -25.96
CA ASP A 196 -17.01 -11.84 -25.07
C ASP A 196 -16.92 -13.36 -25.29
N ILE A 197 -16.90 -14.14 -24.21
CA ILE A 197 -16.83 -15.59 -24.28
C ILE A 197 -18.19 -16.16 -24.67
N ASP A 198 -18.24 -16.82 -25.79
CA ASP A 198 -19.46 -17.39 -26.35
C ASP A 198 -20.09 -18.44 -25.42
N SER A 199 -21.38 -18.27 -25.12
CA SER A 199 -22.15 -19.21 -24.31
C SER A 199 -21.58 -19.47 -22.89
N PHE A 200 -20.90 -18.50 -22.29
CA PHE A 200 -20.27 -18.61 -20.97
C PHE A 200 -21.27 -19.02 -19.87
N LYS A 201 -22.49 -18.46 -19.90
CA LYS A 201 -23.56 -18.89 -18.98
C LYS A 201 -23.84 -20.39 -19.07
N ARG A 202 -23.89 -20.98 -20.28
CA ARG A 202 -24.11 -22.40 -20.47
C ARG A 202 -22.94 -23.24 -19.93
N LEU A 203 -21.70 -22.74 -20.04
CA LEU A 203 -20.54 -23.36 -19.42
C LEU A 203 -20.72 -23.42 -17.88
N ASN A 204 -21.06 -22.30 -17.25
CA ASN A 204 -21.31 -22.24 -15.81
C ASN A 204 -22.47 -23.16 -15.38
N ASP A 205 -23.57 -23.16 -16.12
CA ASP A 205 -24.76 -23.98 -15.81
C ASP A 205 -24.45 -25.47 -15.91
N THR A 206 -23.52 -25.87 -16.79
CA THR A 206 -23.16 -27.29 -17.03
C THR A 206 -22.02 -27.77 -16.14
N TRP A 207 -20.97 -26.97 -15.93
CA TRP A 207 -19.71 -27.33 -15.28
C TRP A 207 -19.47 -26.64 -13.95
N GLY A 208 -20.36 -25.73 -13.55
CA GLY A 208 -20.26 -24.94 -12.33
C GLY A 208 -19.35 -23.72 -12.45
N HIS A 209 -19.49 -22.80 -11.51
CA HIS A 209 -18.75 -21.54 -11.50
C HIS A 209 -17.23 -21.69 -11.41
N VAL A 210 -16.74 -22.75 -10.76
CA VAL A 210 -15.28 -23.01 -10.68
C VAL A 210 -14.69 -23.29 -12.07
N ALA A 211 -15.43 -23.98 -12.94
CA ALA A 211 -15.00 -24.19 -14.33
C ALA A 211 -15.05 -22.89 -15.13
N GLY A 212 -16.05 -22.05 -14.90
CA GLY A 212 -16.13 -20.71 -15.48
C GLY A 212 -14.96 -19.80 -15.06
N ASP A 213 -14.58 -19.83 -13.78
CA ASP A 213 -13.45 -19.08 -13.28
C ASP A 213 -12.12 -19.51 -13.92
N GLN A 214 -11.95 -20.84 -14.11
CA GLN A 214 -10.77 -21.36 -14.81
C GLN A 214 -10.78 -20.97 -16.31
N ALA A 215 -11.96 -20.97 -16.94
CA ALA A 215 -12.11 -20.49 -18.31
C ALA A 215 -11.73 -19.03 -18.46
N LEU A 216 -12.19 -18.16 -17.56
CA LEU A 216 -11.84 -16.75 -17.53
C LEU A 216 -10.33 -16.53 -17.36
N ALA A 217 -9.71 -17.25 -16.43
CA ALA A 217 -8.26 -17.15 -16.21
C ALA A 217 -7.45 -17.64 -17.42
N ALA A 218 -7.88 -18.74 -18.05
CA ALA A 218 -7.23 -19.30 -19.23
C ALA A 218 -7.37 -18.39 -20.46
N VAL A 219 -8.55 -17.81 -20.68
CA VAL A 219 -8.77 -16.81 -21.73
C VAL A 219 -7.90 -15.59 -21.49
N ALA A 220 -7.86 -15.03 -20.27
CA ALA A 220 -7.02 -13.89 -19.95
C ALA A 220 -5.53 -14.15 -20.22
N ALA A 221 -5.01 -15.32 -19.83
CA ALA A 221 -3.64 -15.74 -20.11
C ALA A 221 -3.38 -15.86 -21.62
N SER A 222 -4.34 -16.40 -22.38
CA SER A 222 -4.24 -16.45 -23.85
C SER A 222 -4.23 -15.06 -24.47
N LEU A 223 -5.05 -14.13 -23.97
CA LEU A 223 -5.05 -12.74 -24.44
C LEU A 223 -3.68 -12.08 -24.23
N VAL A 224 -3.11 -12.17 -23.02
CA VAL A 224 -1.78 -11.61 -22.71
C VAL A 224 -0.71 -12.13 -23.67
N ASN A 225 -0.72 -13.42 -24.00
CA ASN A 225 0.28 -14.04 -24.88
C ASN A 225 0.10 -13.70 -26.37
N ASN A 226 -1.05 -13.12 -26.73
CA ASN A 226 -1.40 -12.85 -28.14
C ASN A 226 -1.50 -11.33 -28.46
N ILE A 227 -1.06 -10.45 -27.57
CA ILE A 227 -0.98 -9.00 -27.77
C ILE A 227 0.45 -8.51 -27.55
N ARG A 228 0.73 -7.27 -27.96
CA ARG A 228 2.04 -6.63 -27.75
C ARG A 228 2.13 -6.04 -26.33
N PRO A 229 3.35 -5.81 -25.80
CA PRO A 229 3.52 -5.16 -24.48
C PRO A 229 2.93 -3.76 -24.39
N GLU A 230 2.85 -3.02 -25.49
CA GLU A 230 2.25 -1.69 -25.58
C GLU A 230 0.72 -1.69 -25.70
N ASP A 231 0.10 -2.83 -26.01
CA ASP A 231 -1.35 -2.97 -26.08
C ASP A 231 -1.95 -2.96 -24.66
N LEU A 232 -3.13 -2.41 -24.53
CA LEU A 232 -3.82 -2.25 -23.25
C LEU A 232 -4.86 -3.37 -23.10
N LEU A 233 -4.75 -4.19 -22.07
CA LEU A 233 -5.69 -5.27 -21.80
C LEU A 233 -6.36 -5.08 -20.45
N ALA A 234 -7.69 -5.23 -20.41
CA ALA A 234 -8.46 -5.24 -19.17
C ALA A 234 -9.65 -6.20 -19.24
N ARG A 235 -10.11 -6.67 -18.08
CA ARG A 235 -11.42 -7.29 -17.94
C ARG A 235 -12.47 -6.20 -17.81
N PHE A 236 -13.43 -6.18 -18.73
CA PHE A 236 -14.49 -5.15 -18.79
C PHE A 236 -15.60 -5.44 -17.77
N GLY A 237 -15.97 -6.73 -17.63
CA GLY A 237 -16.95 -7.19 -16.64
C GLY A 237 -17.42 -8.60 -16.97
N GLY A 238 -17.86 -9.38 -16.00
CA GLY A 238 -18.38 -10.72 -16.23
C GLY A 238 -17.45 -11.59 -17.09
N GLU A 239 -17.88 -11.88 -18.30
CA GLU A 239 -17.18 -12.68 -19.33
C GLU A 239 -16.57 -11.83 -20.44
N GLU A 240 -16.52 -10.49 -20.25
CA GLU A 240 -16.09 -9.53 -21.27
C GLU A 240 -14.69 -9.02 -21.00
N PHE A 241 -13.90 -8.91 -22.07
CA PHE A 241 -12.55 -8.36 -22.07
C PHE A 241 -12.43 -7.22 -23.10
N VAL A 242 -11.52 -6.30 -22.85
CA VAL A 242 -11.26 -5.19 -23.76
C VAL A 242 -9.78 -5.07 -24.04
N ILE A 243 -9.42 -4.83 -25.32
CA ILE A 243 -8.05 -4.56 -25.73
C ILE A 243 -8.02 -3.22 -26.46
N GLY A 244 -7.16 -2.31 -25.98
CA GLY A 244 -6.83 -1.07 -26.68
C GLY A 244 -5.55 -1.25 -27.49
N LEU A 245 -5.60 -0.95 -28.77
CA LEU A 245 -4.49 -1.11 -29.73
C LEU A 245 -3.98 0.28 -30.16
N PRO A 246 -2.96 0.84 -29.50
CA PRO A 246 -2.37 2.09 -29.90
C PRO A 246 -1.58 1.92 -31.21
N ASN A 247 -1.55 2.99 -32.03
CA ASN A 247 -0.84 3.05 -33.31
C ASN A 247 -1.24 1.95 -34.31
N THR A 248 -2.48 1.47 -34.24
CA THR A 248 -2.98 0.33 -35.00
C THR A 248 -4.19 0.78 -35.84
N GLY A 249 -4.13 0.55 -37.13
CA GLY A 249 -5.23 0.83 -38.08
C GLY A 249 -6.31 -0.26 -38.02
N LEU A 250 -7.43 -0.02 -38.74
CA LEU A 250 -8.57 -0.95 -38.73
C LEU A 250 -8.22 -2.33 -39.27
N ASP A 251 -7.51 -2.42 -40.39
CA ASP A 251 -7.12 -3.69 -41.01
C ASP A 251 -6.16 -4.50 -40.11
N GLU A 252 -5.18 -3.80 -39.49
CA GLU A 252 -4.24 -4.42 -38.56
C GLU A 252 -4.95 -4.89 -37.29
N SER A 253 -5.93 -4.13 -36.78
CA SER A 253 -6.71 -4.50 -35.61
C SER A 253 -7.57 -5.75 -35.87
N PHE A 254 -8.09 -5.91 -37.09
CA PHE A 254 -8.80 -7.12 -37.50
C PHE A 254 -7.86 -8.35 -37.48
N ILE A 255 -6.62 -8.21 -37.95
CA ILE A 255 -5.61 -9.30 -37.91
C ILE A 255 -5.30 -9.69 -36.46
N VAL A 256 -5.15 -8.71 -35.57
CA VAL A 256 -4.93 -8.97 -34.12
C VAL A 256 -6.15 -9.68 -33.52
N ALA A 257 -7.36 -9.20 -33.81
CA ALA A 257 -8.60 -9.80 -33.32
C ALA A 257 -8.76 -11.25 -33.78
N GLU A 258 -8.50 -11.56 -35.08
CA GLU A 258 -8.56 -12.93 -35.60
C GLU A 258 -7.47 -13.84 -35.00
N ARG A 259 -6.27 -13.32 -34.73
CA ARG A 259 -5.22 -14.06 -34.02
C ARG A 259 -5.67 -14.43 -32.61
N VAL A 260 -6.23 -13.49 -31.87
CA VAL A 260 -6.79 -13.69 -30.53
C VAL A 260 -7.94 -14.71 -30.56
N ARG A 261 -8.90 -14.52 -31.47
CA ARG A 261 -10.05 -15.43 -31.60
C ARG A 261 -9.60 -16.88 -31.83
N ARG A 262 -8.67 -17.09 -32.79
CA ARG A 262 -8.12 -18.43 -33.07
C ARG A 262 -7.33 -19.00 -31.92
N ALA A 263 -6.54 -18.19 -31.23
CA ALA A 263 -5.78 -18.65 -30.07
C ALA A 263 -6.70 -19.18 -28.95
N ILE A 264 -7.88 -18.58 -28.78
CA ILE A 264 -8.88 -19.04 -27.79
C ILE A 264 -9.64 -20.27 -28.34
N GLU A 265 -10.02 -20.28 -29.61
CA GLU A 265 -10.69 -21.45 -30.25
C GLU A 265 -9.90 -22.74 -30.12
N PHE A 266 -8.57 -22.67 -30.20
CA PHE A 266 -7.66 -23.81 -30.05
C PHE A 266 -7.01 -23.96 -28.67
N LEU A 267 -7.48 -23.18 -27.68
CA LEU A 267 -6.95 -23.24 -26.33
C LEU A 267 -7.27 -24.58 -25.67
N PRO A 268 -6.28 -25.41 -25.33
CA PRO A 268 -6.53 -26.66 -24.62
C PRO A 268 -6.99 -26.35 -23.20
N MET A 269 -8.16 -26.85 -22.82
CA MET A 269 -8.71 -26.66 -21.49
C MET A 269 -9.00 -28.04 -20.85
N SER A 270 -8.32 -28.27 -19.71
CA SER A 270 -8.59 -29.46 -18.90
C SER A 270 -9.13 -29.06 -17.53
N PHE A 271 -10.17 -29.73 -17.06
CA PHE A 271 -10.74 -29.55 -15.74
C PHE A 271 -10.09 -30.49 -14.70
N ARG A 272 -10.25 -30.19 -13.40
CA ARG A 272 -9.83 -31.10 -12.31
C ARG A 272 -10.52 -32.43 -12.47
N ARG A 273 -9.78 -33.50 -12.80
CA ARG A 273 -10.08 -34.92 -12.97
C ARG A 273 -9.73 -35.49 -14.34
N GLY A 274 -9.08 -34.68 -15.22
CA GLY A 274 -8.72 -35.10 -16.56
C GLY A 274 -9.91 -35.15 -17.55
N GLU A 275 -11.02 -34.50 -17.22
CA GLU A 275 -12.12 -34.25 -18.13
C GLU A 275 -11.81 -33.03 -18.98
N ASP A 276 -11.89 -33.12 -20.29
CA ASP A 276 -11.71 -31.98 -21.18
C ASP A 276 -12.94 -31.06 -21.11
N LEU A 277 -12.71 -29.78 -20.84
CA LEU A 277 -13.76 -28.78 -21.00
C LEU A 277 -14.11 -28.59 -22.47
N PRO A 278 -15.34 -28.18 -22.80
CA PRO A 278 -15.71 -27.88 -24.17
C PRO A 278 -14.83 -26.77 -24.72
N HIS A 279 -14.54 -26.83 -26.04
CA HIS A 279 -13.83 -25.75 -26.72
C HIS A 279 -14.54 -24.41 -26.49
N LEU A 280 -13.79 -23.44 -26.00
CA LEU A 280 -14.28 -22.07 -25.87
C LEU A 280 -14.11 -21.33 -27.19
N THR A 281 -15.07 -20.48 -27.48
CA THR A 281 -14.95 -19.52 -28.58
C THR A 281 -15.25 -18.12 -28.04
N VAL A 282 -14.83 -17.13 -28.78
CA VAL A 282 -15.10 -15.73 -28.46
C VAL A 282 -15.66 -15.02 -29.69
N SER A 283 -16.59 -14.12 -29.43
CA SER A 283 -17.03 -13.12 -30.39
C SER A 283 -16.29 -11.80 -30.13
N ILE A 284 -15.86 -11.11 -31.16
CA ILE A 284 -15.06 -9.89 -31.05
C ILE A 284 -15.66 -8.79 -31.93
N GLY A 285 -15.92 -7.64 -31.32
CA GLY A 285 -16.26 -6.39 -32.00
C GLY A 285 -15.09 -5.46 -32.02
N VAL A 286 -14.81 -4.84 -33.17
CA VAL A 286 -13.72 -3.88 -33.35
C VAL A 286 -14.29 -2.47 -33.56
N GLY A 287 -13.86 -1.53 -32.73
CA GLY A 287 -14.14 -0.10 -32.90
C GLY A 287 -12.85 0.65 -33.26
N ARG A 288 -12.92 1.56 -34.24
CA ARG A 288 -11.83 2.49 -34.55
C ARG A 288 -12.14 3.86 -33.94
N MET A 289 -11.18 4.46 -33.27
CA MET A 289 -11.29 5.81 -32.74
C MET A 289 -11.42 6.85 -33.87
N LEU A 290 -12.44 7.70 -33.78
CA LEU A 290 -12.65 8.85 -34.62
C LEU A 290 -12.10 10.12 -33.96
N PRO A 291 -11.77 11.18 -34.70
CA PRO A 291 -11.33 12.45 -34.13
C PRO A 291 -12.34 13.01 -33.14
N GLY A 292 -11.89 13.35 -31.93
CA GLY A 292 -12.72 13.88 -30.85
C GLY A 292 -13.63 12.88 -30.10
N GLN A 293 -13.58 11.61 -30.50
CA GLN A 293 -14.39 10.55 -29.86
C GLN A 293 -13.90 10.22 -28.45
N THR A 294 -14.85 10.05 -27.52
CA THR A 294 -14.60 9.63 -26.14
C THR A 294 -14.49 8.10 -26.02
N LEU A 295 -13.92 7.61 -24.92
CA LEU A 295 -13.85 6.17 -24.65
C LEU A 295 -15.22 5.48 -24.63
N PRO A 296 -16.26 6.02 -23.95
CA PRO A 296 -17.60 5.41 -24.01
C PRO A 296 -18.17 5.27 -25.41
N GLU A 297 -17.98 6.26 -26.27
CA GLU A 297 -18.44 6.21 -27.67
C GLU A 297 -17.67 5.18 -28.49
N LEU A 298 -16.36 5.06 -28.25
CA LEU A 298 -15.52 4.04 -28.91
C LEU A 298 -15.92 2.62 -28.49
N ILE A 299 -16.18 2.42 -27.19
CA ILE A 299 -16.68 1.14 -26.67
C ILE A 299 -18.05 0.82 -27.25
N ALA A 300 -18.96 1.80 -27.34
CA ALA A 300 -20.28 1.60 -27.95
C ALA A 300 -20.19 1.14 -29.41
N ALA A 301 -19.26 1.71 -30.20
CA ALA A 301 -19.03 1.26 -31.58
C ALA A 301 -18.50 -0.18 -31.63
N ALA A 302 -17.59 -0.56 -30.72
CA ALA A 302 -17.12 -1.94 -30.61
C ALA A 302 -18.21 -2.89 -30.15
N ASP A 303 -19.12 -2.46 -29.26
CA ASP A 303 -20.25 -3.27 -28.76
C ASP A 303 -21.28 -3.55 -29.90
N GLU A 304 -21.59 -2.57 -30.73
CA GLU A 304 -22.43 -2.77 -31.91
C GLU A 304 -21.81 -3.84 -32.85
N ALA A 305 -20.51 -3.80 -33.06
CA ALA A 305 -19.81 -4.79 -33.84
C ALA A 305 -19.83 -6.18 -33.16
N LEU A 306 -19.63 -6.24 -31.84
CA LEU A 306 -19.73 -7.46 -31.05
C LEU A 306 -21.12 -8.09 -31.12
N TYR A 307 -22.15 -7.25 -31.03
CA TYR A 307 -23.54 -7.72 -31.21
C TYR A 307 -23.76 -8.37 -32.58
N ARG A 308 -23.22 -7.77 -33.67
CA ARG A 308 -23.25 -8.38 -35.01
C ARG A 308 -22.48 -9.71 -35.06
N ALA A 309 -21.37 -9.81 -34.35
CA ALA A 309 -20.61 -11.06 -34.26
C ALA A 309 -21.44 -12.18 -33.57
N LYS A 310 -22.05 -11.85 -32.45
CA LYS A 310 -22.92 -12.79 -31.69
C LYS A 310 -24.15 -13.22 -32.51
N SER A 311 -24.87 -12.27 -33.11
CA SER A 311 -26.08 -12.55 -33.92
C SER A 311 -25.76 -13.26 -35.21
N GLY A 312 -24.60 -13.05 -35.81
CA GLY A 312 -24.14 -13.70 -37.04
C GLY A 312 -23.68 -15.13 -36.88
N GLY A 313 -23.76 -15.74 -35.67
CA GLY A 313 -23.42 -17.15 -35.44
C GLY A 313 -22.20 -17.35 -34.53
N ARG A 314 -21.74 -16.30 -33.86
CA ARG A 314 -20.61 -16.31 -32.86
C ARG A 314 -19.28 -16.72 -33.50
N ASN A 315 -18.26 -16.89 -32.64
CA ASN A 315 -16.89 -17.32 -33.03
C ASN A 315 -16.35 -16.54 -34.23
N ARG A 316 -16.46 -15.22 -34.20
CA ARG A 316 -16.03 -14.34 -35.31
C ARG A 316 -15.68 -12.93 -34.86
N VAL A 317 -15.00 -12.25 -35.76
CA VAL A 317 -14.68 -10.82 -35.64
C VAL A 317 -15.60 -10.02 -36.55
N MET A 318 -16.09 -8.87 -36.05
CA MET A 318 -16.84 -7.88 -36.84
C MET A 318 -16.26 -6.49 -36.61
N LEU A 319 -16.30 -5.65 -37.69
CA LEU A 319 -15.84 -4.26 -37.67
C LEU A 319 -17.01 -3.30 -37.48
#